data_1123f79aeb4fe96ed1ec79cc95b81076
#
_entry.id   1123f79aeb4fe96ed1ec79cc95b81076
#
_cell.length_a   1.000
_cell.length_b   1.000
_cell.length_c   1.000
_cell.angle_alpha   90.00
_cell.angle_beta   90.00
_cell.angle_gamma   90.00
#
_symmetry.space_group_name_H-M   'P 1'
#
loop_
_entity.id
_entity.type
_entity.pdbx_description
1 polymer ?
#
loop_
_entity_poly.entity_id
_entity_poly.type
_entity_poly.pdbx_seq_one_letter_code
_entity_poly.pdbx_strand_id
1 'polypeptide(L)'
;MAAPEKGTMNLAARMGRWSAQHRKKAIWGWLVLVFLAFAIGGAVGTKTQDAAQSGVGESGSAERTIDNAFPKHQVEQVLIQSESSTATDPSFRGVVNSTQRRLEAVPYTQAFESPYAPGNAGQVSADGHSALIRFEIAGDDTQAQDRVGAALDATSAAQAANPDFAVEEVGDASVAKQLNDSISSDFKQAFVTSLPITLLI
;
A
#
# COMPACT_ATOMS: atom_id res chain seq x y z
N MET A 1 -4.79 -43.30 -58.61
CA MET A 1 -4.50 -43.84 -57.26
C MET A 1 -3.67 -42.78 -56.54
N ALA A 2 -4.33 -41.91 -55.73
CA ALA A 2 -3.69 -40.81 -55.05
C ALA A 2 -3.20 -41.32 -53.70
N ALA A 3 -1.92 -41.12 -53.40
CA ALA A 3 -1.31 -41.48 -52.12
C ALA A 3 -1.90 -40.61 -50.98
N PRO A 4 -2.16 -41.17 -49.76
CA PRO A 4 -2.66 -40.40 -48.66
C PRO A 4 -1.55 -39.47 -48.16
N GLU A 5 -1.83 -38.16 -48.13
CA GLU A 5 -0.98 -37.16 -47.48
C GLU A 5 -0.82 -37.52 -46.00
N LYS A 6 0.42 -37.74 -45.57
CA LYS A 6 0.79 -37.85 -44.16
C LYS A 6 0.65 -36.47 -43.54
N GLY A 7 -0.54 -36.16 -43.02
CA GLY A 7 -0.79 -34.94 -42.25
C GLY A 7 0.15 -34.90 -41.06
N THR A 8 1.08 -33.98 -41.08
CA THR A 8 1.93 -33.64 -39.92
C THR A 8 1.00 -33.20 -38.78
N MET A 9 0.82 -34.05 -37.76
CA MET A 9 0.00 -33.71 -36.61
C MET A 9 0.59 -32.49 -35.93
N ASN A 10 -0.16 -31.39 -35.94
CA ASN A 10 0.20 -30.14 -35.26
C ASN A 10 0.51 -30.43 -33.78
N LEU A 11 1.47 -29.67 -33.22
CA LEU A 11 1.92 -29.82 -31.83
C LEU A 11 0.74 -29.81 -30.86
N ALA A 12 -0.26 -28.96 -31.12
CA ALA A 12 -1.51 -28.88 -30.37
C ALA A 12 -2.31 -30.19 -30.34
N ALA A 13 -2.41 -30.89 -31.51
CA ALA A 13 -3.12 -32.17 -31.60
C ALA A 13 -2.39 -33.31 -30.85
N ARG A 14 -1.06 -33.27 -30.83
CA ARG A 14 -0.24 -34.22 -30.04
C ARG A 14 -0.40 -33.97 -28.54
N MET A 15 -0.36 -32.71 -28.09
CA MET A 15 -0.55 -32.33 -26.70
C MET A 15 -1.98 -32.68 -26.24
N GLY A 16 -3.01 -32.40 -27.03
CA GLY A 16 -4.39 -32.75 -26.72
C GLY A 16 -4.60 -34.26 -26.55
N ARG A 17 -4.02 -35.07 -27.44
CA ARG A 17 -4.09 -36.55 -27.34
C ARG A 17 -3.35 -37.07 -26.11
N TRP A 18 -2.17 -36.54 -25.80
CA TRP A 18 -1.40 -36.90 -24.62
C TRP A 18 -2.14 -36.52 -23.34
N SER A 19 -2.71 -35.33 -23.27
CA SER A 19 -3.52 -34.85 -22.15
C SER A 19 -4.75 -35.74 -21.90
N ALA A 20 -5.45 -36.13 -22.95
CA ALA A 20 -6.60 -37.04 -22.87
C ALA A 20 -6.22 -38.42 -22.33
N GLN A 21 -5.05 -38.95 -22.74
CA GLN A 21 -4.56 -40.26 -22.28
C GLN A 21 -3.97 -40.25 -20.90
N HIS A 22 -3.43 -39.11 -20.43
CA HIS A 22 -2.74 -38.96 -19.15
C HIS A 22 -3.41 -37.89 -18.26
N ARG A 23 -4.74 -37.96 -18.13
CA ARG A 23 -5.54 -36.94 -17.43
C ARG A 23 -4.96 -36.51 -16.08
N LYS A 24 -4.60 -37.48 -15.23
CA LYS A 24 -4.03 -37.18 -13.90
C LYS A 24 -2.72 -36.41 -13.99
N LYS A 25 -1.83 -36.81 -14.90
CA LYS A 25 -0.52 -36.12 -15.09
C LYS A 25 -0.71 -34.73 -15.68
N ALA A 26 -1.67 -34.55 -16.59
CA ALA A 26 -1.98 -33.25 -17.18
C ALA A 26 -2.55 -32.28 -16.14
N ILE A 27 -3.48 -32.73 -15.30
CA ILE A 27 -4.06 -31.94 -14.19
C ILE A 27 -2.97 -31.53 -13.20
N TRP A 28 -2.17 -32.48 -12.71
CA TRP A 28 -1.09 -32.17 -11.79
C TRP A 28 -0.02 -31.26 -12.39
N GLY A 29 0.34 -31.47 -13.65
CA GLY A 29 1.27 -30.59 -14.38
C GLY A 29 0.74 -29.17 -14.51
N TRP A 30 -0.54 -29.01 -14.78
CA TRP A 30 -1.18 -27.70 -14.85
C TRP A 30 -1.23 -27.01 -13.48
N LEU A 31 -1.61 -27.75 -12.41
CA LEU A 31 -1.63 -27.21 -11.05
C LEU A 31 -0.23 -26.74 -10.59
N VAL A 32 0.80 -27.53 -10.89
CA VAL A 32 2.19 -27.15 -10.59
C VAL A 32 2.60 -25.90 -11.37
N LEU A 33 2.23 -25.82 -12.66
CA LEU A 33 2.53 -24.64 -13.48
C LEU A 33 1.84 -23.39 -12.94
N VAL A 34 0.57 -23.47 -12.55
CA VAL A 34 -0.17 -22.36 -11.95
C VAL A 34 0.46 -21.94 -10.62
N PHE A 35 0.79 -22.92 -9.77
CA PHE A 35 1.44 -22.64 -8.49
C PHE A 35 2.80 -21.96 -8.67
N LEU A 36 3.62 -22.42 -9.61
CA LEU A 36 4.91 -21.80 -9.94
C LEU A 36 4.73 -20.39 -10.51
N ALA A 37 3.73 -20.18 -11.38
CA ALA A 37 3.44 -18.85 -11.92
C ALA A 37 3.05 -17.85 -10.81
N PHE A 38 2.23 -18.29 -9.85
CA PHE A 38 1.88 -17.48 -8.67
C PHE A 38 3.09 -17.22 -7.75
N ALA A 39 3.90 -18.25 -7.49
CA ALA A 39 5.09 -18.11 -6.66
C ALA A 39 6.11 -17.14 -7.27
N ILE A 40 6.35 -17.26 -8.57
CA ILE A 40 7.26 -16.35 -9.31
C ILE A 40 6.66 -14.94 -9.38
N GLY A 41 5.37 -14.82 -9.72
CA GLY A 41 4.69 -13.53 -9.80
C GLY A 41 4.68 -12.79 -8.46
N GLY A 42 4.46 -13.50 -7.35
CA GLY A 42 4.54 -12.93 -6.02
C GLY A 42 5.96 -12.53 -5.58
N ALA A 43 6.98 -13.29 -6.02
CA ALA A 43 8.38 -12.99 -5.70
C ALA A 43 8.94 -11.80 -6.51
N VAL A 44 8.46 -11.60 -7.74
CA VAL A 44 8.91 -10.49 -8.61
C VAL A 44 8.25 -9.16 -8.20
N GLY A 45 7.10 -9.21 -7.50
CA GLY A 45 6.31 -8.04 -7.12
C GLY A 45 5.63 -7.37 -8.32
N THR A 46 4.68 -6.51 -8.03
CA THR A 46 3.99 -5.68 -9.03
C THR A 46 4.62 -4.29 -9.02
N LYS A 47 5.20 -3.84 -10.13
CA LYS A 47 5.56 -2.43 -10.27
C LYS A 47 4.32 -1.65 -10.64
N THR A 48 3.85 -0.82 -9.72
CA THR A 48 2.83 0.19 -10.00
C THR A 48 3.49 1.29 -10.85
N GLN A 49 2.91 1.61 -12.00
CA GLN A 49 3.37 2.76 -12.78
C GLN A 49 2.85 4.03 -12.12
N ASP A 50 3.74 4.97 -11.86
CA ASP A 50 3.36 6.32 -11.48
C ASP A 50 2.46 6.96 -12.54
N ALA A 51 1.53 7.83 -12.12
CA ALA A 51 0.67 8.57 -13.02
C ALA A 51 1.49 9.31 -14.10
N ALA A 52 2.66 9.85 -13.74
CA ALA A 52 3.60 10.47 -14.65
C ALA A 52 4.20 9.53 -15.72
N GLN A 53 4.25 8.23 -15.44
CA GLN A 53 4.74 7.20 -16.39
C GLN A 53 3.61 6.62 -17.24
N SER A 54 2.36 6.71 -16.79
CA SER A 54 1.18 6.22 -17.51
C SER A 54 0.64 7.23 -18.53
N GLY A 55 0.99 8.50 -18.42
CA GLY A 55 0.63 9.54 -19.38
C GLY A 55 1.35 9.37 -20.72
N VAL A 56 0.59 9.31 -21.83
CA VAL A 56 1.13 9.26 -23.20
C VAL A 56 1.02 10.64 -23.88
N GLY A 57 2.01 10.98 -24.72
CA GLY A 57 2.01 12.21 -25.52
C GLY A 57 2.27 13.48 -24.67
N GLU A 58 1.62 14.57 -25.03
CA GLU A 58 1.83 15.89 -24.41
C GLU A 58 1.42 15.90 -22.92
N SER A 59 0.37 15.19 -22.55
CA SER A 59 -0.08 15.08 -21.15
C SER A 59 0.99 14.47 -20.24
N GLY A 60 1.60 13.35 -20.67
CA GLY A 60 2.67 12.73 -19.91
C GLY A 60 3.95 13.56 -19.87
N SER A 61 4.21 14.37 -20.89
CA SER A 61 5.35 15.32 -20.88
C SER A 61 5.11 16.48 -19.92
N ALA A 62 3.88 17.01 -19.90
CA ALA A 62 3.50 18.07 -18.96
C ALA A 62 3.56 17.57 -17.51
N GLU A 63 3.06 16.38 -17.22
CA GLU A 63 3.07 15.78 -15.89
C GLU A 63 4.49 15.56 -15.38
N ARG A 64 5.37 14.99 -16.21
CA ARG A 64 6.82 14.87 -15.87
C ARG A 64 7.48 16.22 -15.61
N THR A 65 7.12 17.25 -16.36
CA THR A 65 7.66 18.61 -16.14
C THR A 65 7.20 19.17 -14.79
N ILE A 66 5.94 18.96 -14.44
CA ILE A 66 5.37 19.39 -13.16
C ILE A 66 6.02 18.61 -12.01
N ASP A 67 6.11 17.29 -12.11
CA ASP A 67 6.71 16.44 -11.04
C ASP A 67 8.19 16.77 -10.82
N ASN A 68 8.94 17.11 -11.88
CA ASN A 68 10.33 17.54 -11.76
C ASN A 68 10.48 18.94 -11.17
N ALA A 69 9.54 19.85 -11.45
CA ALA A 69 9.54 21.21 -10.94
C ALA A 69 9.00 21.31 -9.51
N PHE A 70 8.07 20.44 -9.16
CA PHE A 70 7.37 20.38 -7.87
C PHE A 70 7.38 18.94 -7.36
N PRO A 71 8.49 18.51 -6.73
CA PRO A 71 8.57 17.16 -6.15
C PRO A 71 7.39 16.90 -5.21
N LYS A 72 6.71 15.79 -5.40
CA LYS A 72 5.61 15.38 -4.50
C LYS A 72 6.21 15.03 -3.15
N HIS A 73 5.68 15.66 -2.11
CA HIS A 73 5.99 15.33 -0.73
C HIS A 73 4.94 14.35 -0.23
N GLN A 74 5.38 13.25 0.34
CA GLN A 74 4.49 12.24 0.95
C GLN A 74 4.14 12.69 2.35
N VAL A 75 3.06 13.46 2.46
CA VAL A 75 2.64 14.11 3.72
C VAL A 75 1.76 13.16 4.54
N GLU A 76 2.15 12.97 5.79
CA GLU A 76 1.36 12.28 6.81
C GLU A 76 0.95 13.28 7.90
N GLN A 77 -0.19 13.01 8.51
CA GLN A 77 -0.75 13.82 9.58
C GLN A 77 -1.19 12.93 10.72
N VAL A 78 -0.81 13.30 11.94
CA VAL A 78 -1.33 12.65 13.16
C VAL A 78 -2.28 13.60 13.85
N LEU A 79 -3.54 13.19 13.93
CA LEU A 79 -4.58 13.86 14.68
C LEU A 79 -4.54 13.38 16.13
N ILE A 80 -4.50 14.32 17.06
CA ILE A 80 -4.60 14.08 18.49
C ILE A 80 -5.84 14.81 18.99
N GLN A 81 -6.78 14.08 19.61
CA GLN A 81 -8.02 14.62 20.13
C GLN A 81 -8.26 14.22 21.58
N SER A 82 -8.95 15.07 22.33
CA SER A 82 -9.41 14.78 23.69
C SER A 82 -10.75 15.47 23.95
N GLU A 83 -11.69 14.76 24.56
CA GLU A 83 -12.96 15.33 25.02
C GLU A 83 -12.80 16.15 26.31
N SER A 84 -11.77 15.86 27.13
CA SER A 84 -11.60 16.40 28.46
C SER A 84 -10.49 17.44 28.58
N SER A 85 -9.58 17.52 27.63
CA SER A 85 -8.41 18.40 27.63
C SER A 85 -8.32 19.22 26.36
N THR A 86 -7.74 20.43 26.48
CA THR A 86 -7.51 21.31 25.33
C THR A 86 -6.02 21.38 24.96
N ALA A 87 -5.70 21.83 23.77
CA ALA A 87 -4.34 21.98 23.27
C ALA A 87 -3.47 22.95 24.12
N THR A 88 -4.07 23.75 24.97
CA THR A 88 -3.36 24.63 25.93
C THR A 88 -2.97 23.91 27.20
N ASP A 89 -3.60 22.78 27.53
CA ASP A 89 -3.34 22.04 28.76
C ASP A 89 -1.98 21.31 28.71
N PRO A 90 -1.26 21.25 29.82
CA PRO A 90 0.03 20.58 29.92
C PRO A 90 -0.05 19.08 29.55
N SER A 91 -1.15 18.39 29.88
CA SER A 91 -1.40 16.99 29.55
C SER A 91 -1.49 16.79 28.04
N PHE A 92 -2.31 17.59 27.36
CA PHE A 92 -2.45 17.54 25.90
C PHE A 92 -1.12 17.83 25.21
N ARG A 93 -0.42 18.90 25.63
CA ARG A 93 0.92 19.22 25.12
C ARG A 93 1.91 18.07 25.32
N GLY A 94 1.81 17.39 26.46
CA GLY A 94 2.63 16.22 26.76
C GLY A 94 2.42 15.09 25.75
N VAL A 95 1.17 14.79 25.40
CA VAL A 95 0.81 13.79 24.39
C VAL A 95 1.34 14.18 23.02
N VAL A 96 1.09 15.41 22.56
CA VAL A 96 1.59 15.91 21.26
C VAL A 96 3.11 15.78 21.18
N ASN A 97 3.83 16.30 22.18
CA ASN A 97 5.29 16.28 22.19
C ASN A 97 5.85 14.85 22.29
N SER A 98 5.20 13.95 23.02
CA SER A 98 5.65 12.56 23.12
C SER A 98 5.40 11.79 21.83
N THR A 99 4.27 12.02 21.16
CA THR A 99 3.94 11.44 19.85
C THR A 99 4.92 11.93 18.79
N GLN A 100 5.17 13.24 18.72
CA GLN A 100 6.14 13.80 17.79
C GLN A 100 7.54 13.19 17.97
N ARG A 101 8.05 13.10 19.19
CA ARG A 101 9.36 12.47 19.46
C ARG A 101 9.42 11.00 19.07
N ARG A 102 8.31 10.26 19.20
CA ARG A 102 8.26 8.86 18.73
C ARG A 102 8.38 8.79 17.21
N LEU A 103 7.67 9.66 16.50
CA LEU A 103 7.72 9.75 15.05
C LEU A 103 9.10 10.22 14.55
N GLU A 104 9.73 11.21 15.20
CA GLU A 104 11.08 11.68 14.88
C GLU A 104 12.17 10.59 15.03
N ALA A 105 11.90 9.57 15.86
CA ALA A 105 12.78 8.41 16.00
C ALA A 105 12.60 7.35 14.90
N VAL A 106 11.56 7.47 14.07
CA VAL A 106 11.30 6.54 12.95
C VAL A 106 12.21 6.88 11.77
N PRO A 107 12.88 5.90 11.15
CA PRO A 107 13.66 6.15 9.94
C PRO A 107 12.79 6.69 8.81
N TYR A 108 13.35 7.59 8.01
CA TYR A 108 12.74 8.21 6.83
C TYR A 108 11.59 9.19 7.10
N THR A 109 11.30 9.52 8.35
CA THR A 109 10.42 10.66 8.69
C THR A 109 11.21 11.96 8.71
N GLN A 110 10.61 13.03 8.22
CA GLN A 110 11.26 14.34 8.12
C GLN A 110 10.25 15.49 8.09
N ALA A 111 10.73 16.73 8.02
CA ALA A 111 9.92 17.94 7.84
C ALA A 111 8.74 18.07 8.83
N PHE A 112 9.01 17.84 10.10
CA PHE A 112 7.98 17.91 11.15
C PHE A 112 7.45 19.32 11.35
N GLU A 113 6.13 19.46 11.34
CA GLU A 113 5.41 20.67 11.71
C GLU A 113 4.60 20.40 12.98
N SER A 114 5.03 21.01 14.09
CA SER A 114 4.31 20.93 15.36
C SER A 114 3.17 21.96 15.40
N PRO A 115 2.00 21.62 15.97
CA PRO A 115 0.92 22.58 16.18
C PRO A 115 1.32 23.76 17.10
N TYR A 116 2.40 23.60 17.86
CA TYR A 116 2.90 24.63 18.78
C TYR A 116 4.03 25.48 18.18
N ALA A 117 4.45 25.20 16.95
CA ALA A 117 5.46 26.02 16.28
C ALA A 117 4.86 27.38 15.83
N PRO A 118 5.67 28.46 15.81
CA PRO A 118 5.22 29.73 15.30
C PRO A 118 4.67 29.62 13.87
N GLY A 119 3.48 30.15 13.64
CA GLY A 119 2.82 30.10 12.33
C GLY A 119 1.85 28.92 12.14
N ASN A 120 1.88 27.90 12.99
CA ASN A 120 1.08 26.69 12.86
C ASN A 120 -0.24 26.70 13.68
N ALA A 121 -0.74 27.87 14.05
CA ALA A 121 -1.97 27.99 14.83
C ALA A 121 -3.19 27.31 14.16
N GLY A 122 -3.20 27.19 12.82
CA GLY A 122 -4.23 26.49 12.07
C GLY A 122 -4.22 24.96 12.24
N GLN A 123 -3.20 24.39 12.87
CA GLN A 123 -3.14 22.96 13.22
C GLN A 123 -3.83 22.63 14.55
N VAL A 124 -4.39 23.61 15.24
CA VAL A 124 -5.25 23.41 16.41
C VAL A 124 -6.68 23.76 16.01
N SER A 125 -7.62 22.91 16.39
CA SER A 125 -9.05 23.15 16.12
C SER A 125 -9.55 24.40 16.84
N ALA A 126 -10.63 24.99 16.33
CA ALA A 126 -11.20 26.22 16.89
C ALA A 126 -11.70 26.05 18.34
N ASP A 127 -12.15 24.87 18.72
CA ASP A 127 -12.57 24.51 20.07
C ASP A 127 -11.39 24.10 20.96
N GLY A 128 -10.20 23.97 20.42
CA GLY A 128 -8.98 23.59 21.11
C GLY A 128 -8.86 22.11 21.47
N HIS A 129 -9.82 21.27 21.13
CA HIS A 129 -9.85 19.85 21.52
C HIS A 129 -9.10 18.93 20.57
N SER A 130 -8.58 19.45 19.47
CA SER A 130 -7.83 18.67 18.49
C SER A 130 -6.57 19.41 18.03
N ALA A 131 -5.52 18.67 17.78
CA ALA A 131 -4.28 19.19 17.19
C ALA A 131 -3.71 18.22 16.16
N LEU A 132 -3.05 18.76 15.13
CA LEU A 132 -2.39 18.01 14.06
C LEU A 132 -0.87 18.14 14.15
N ILE A 133 -0.18 17.02 14.07
CA ILE A 133 1.24 16.96 13.75
C ILE A 133 1.33 16.61 12.26
N ARG A 134 2.07 17.38 11.47
CA ARG A 134 2.36 17.06 10.08
C ARG A 134 3.81 16.67 9.94
N PHE A 135 4.08 15.72 9.07
CA PHE A 135 5.44 15.30 8.73
C PHE A 135 5.45 14.66 7.33
N GLU A 136 6.62 14.38 6.82
CA GLU A 136 6.82 13.76 5.51
C GLU A 136 7.52 12.41 5.65
N ILE A 137 7.15 11.47 4.79
CA ILE A 137 7.93 10.24 4.56
C ILE A 137 8.83 10.46 3.35
N ALA A 138 10.13 10.28 3.54
CA ALA A 138 11.12 10.45 2.48
C ALA A 138 11.00 9.37 1.42
N GLY A 139 11.04 9.75 0.15
CA GLY A 139 11.02 8.85 -1.01
C GLY A 139 9.89 9.15 -1.98
N ASP A 140 9.83 8.37 -3.05
CA ASP A 140 8.71 8.35 -3.98
C ASP A 140 7.49 7.64 -3.39
N ASP A 141 6.36 7.64 -4.10
CA ASP A 141 5.09 7.06 -3.67
C ASP A 141 5.23 5.59 -3.23
N THR A 142 5.99 4.79 -3.98
CA THR A 142 6.20 3.37 -3.67
C THR A 142 7.08 3.19 -2.42
N GLN A 143 8.16 3.95 -2.33
CA GLN A 143 9.07 3.90 -1.19
C GLN A 143 8.39 4.38 0.10
N ALA A 144 7.55 5.41 0.01
CA ALA A 144 6.82 5.93 1.16
C ALA A 144 5.79 4.93 1.67
N GLN A 145 5.06 4.23 0.78
CA GLN A 145 4.16 3.13 1.16
C GLN A 145 4.89 2.01 1.91
N ASP A 146 6.10 1.65 1.48
CA ASP A 146 6.90 0.63 2.16
C ASP A 146 7.40 1.10 3.54
N ARG A 147 7.65 2.40 3.70
CA ARG A 147 8.27 3.00 4.90
C ARG A 147 7.26 3.45 5.95
N VAL A 148 6.05 3.83 5.55
CA VAL A 148 5.03 4.40 6.47
C VAL A 148 4.61 3.44 7.56
N GLY A 149 4.77 2.13 7.38
CA GLY A 149 4.40 1.13 8.38
C GLY A 149 5.01 1.41 9.77
N ALA A 150 6.27 1.83 9.82
CA ALA A 150 6.94 2.15 11.09
C ALA A 150 6.37 3.43 11.75
N ALA A 151 5.89 4.41 10.98
CA ALA A 151 5.21 5.59 11.52
C ALA A 151 3.83 5.22 12.08
N LEU A 152 3.06 4.40 11.36
CA LEU A 152 1.79 3.84 11.84
C LEU A 152 1.95 3.06 13.15
N ASP A 153 3.01 2.26 13.27
CA ASP A 153 3.33 1.53 14.51
C ASP A 153 3.65 2.50 15.66
N ALA A 154 4.41 3.57 15.39
CA ALA A 154 4.75 4.59 16.38
C ALA A 154 3.50 5.36 16.84
N THR A 155 2.58 5.68 15.93
CA THR A 155 1.29 6.32 16.22
C THR A 155 0.39 5.37 17.04
N SER A 156 0.32 4.10 16.68
CA SER A 156 -0.41 3.09 17.44
C SER A 156 0.15 2.93 18.87
N ALA A 157 1.47 2.97 19.03
CA ALA A 157 2.11 2.94 20.33
C ALA A 157 1.84 4.22 21.14
N ALA A 158 1.71 5.39 20.48
CA ALA A 158 1.31 6.63 21.13
C ALA A 158 -0.15 6.55 21.60
N GLN A 159 -1.07 6.00 20.80
CA GLN A 159 -2.46 5.74 21.18
C GLN A 159 -2.55 4.81 22.39
N ALA A 160 -1.83 3.70 22.37
CA ALA A 160 -1.83 2.73 23.48
C ALA A 160 -1.29 3.33 24.80
N ALA A 161 -0.35 4.26 24.71
CA ALA A 161 0.20 4.96 25.88
C ALA A 161 -0.71 6.07 26.44
N ASN A 162 -1.71 6.51 25.67
CA ASN A 162 -2.58 7.63 26.01
C ASN A 162 -4.06 7.28 25.76
N PRO A 163 -4.66 6.37 26.53
CA PRO A 163 -6.01 5.86 26.27
C PRO A 163 -7.13 6.91 26.38
N ASP A 164 -6.87 8.02 27.07
CA ASP A 164 -7.82 9.15 27.24
C ASP A 164 -7.80 10.11 26.03
N PHE A 165 -6.95 9.83 25.04
CA PHE A 165 -6.82 10.59 23.81
C PHE A 165 -7.11 9.69 22.61
N ALA A 166 -7.63 10.26 21.54
CA ALA A 166 -7.61 9.62 20.22
C ALA A 166 -6.35 10.10 19.48
N VAL A 167 -5.52 9.16 19.03
CA VAL A 167 -4.28 9.43 18.27
C VAL A 167 -4.33 8.62 16.99
N GLU A 168 -4.59 9.27 15.86
CA GLU A 168 -4.83 8.64 14.58
C GLU A 168 -3.95 9.26 13.48
N GLU A 169 -3.46 8.43 12.58
CA GLU A 169 -2.60 8.85 11.47
C GLU A 169 -3.31 8.67 10.13
N VAL A 170 -3.19 9.66 9.27
CA VAL A 170 -3.70 9.63 7.90
C VAL A 170 -2.82 10.49 6.99
N GLY A 171 -2.57 10.00 5.80
CA GLY A 171 -1.84 10.72 4.76
C GLY A 171 -1.76 9.94 3.46
N ASP A 172 -0.95 10.42 2.54
CA ASP A 172 -0.88 9.85 1.18
C ASP A 172 -0.36 8.41 1.20
N ALA A 173 0.73 8.16 1.92
CA ALA A 173 1.36 6.83 1.98
C ALA A 173 0.56 5.86 2.85
N SER A 174 0.01 6.32 4.00
CA SER A 174 -0.77 5.47 4.90
C SER A 174 -2.09 5.01 4.27
N VAL A 175 -2.80 5.89 3.58
CA VAL A 175 -4.04 5.55 2.85
C VAL A 175 -3.74 4.59 1.70
N ALA A 176 -2.71 4.87 0.90
CA ALA A 176 -2.31 4.00 -0.20
C ALA A 176 -1.90 2.60 0.29
N LYS A 177 -1.14 2.52 1.39
CA LYS A 177 -0.78 1.26 2.03
C LYS A 177 -2.00 0.48 2.52
N GLN A 178 -2.91 1.12 3.25
CA GLN A 178 -4.12 0.46 3.76
C GLN A 178 -5.01 -0.06 2.64
N LEU A 179 -5.18 0.72 1.57
CA LEU A 179 -5.93 0.30 0.40
C LEU A 179 -5.30 -0.93 -0.26
N ASN A 180 -3.98 -0.91 -0.46
CA ASN A 180 -3.24 -2.02 -1.06
C ASN A 180 -3.31 -3.29 -0.19
N ASP A 181 -3.18 -3.15 1.12
CA ASP A 181 -3.29 -4.25 2.09
C ASP A 181 -4.71 -4.84 2.10
N SER A 182 -5.75 -4.01 2.06
CA SER A 182 -7.15 -4.45 1.95
C SER A 182 -7.41 -5.22 0.66
N ILE A 183 -7.01 -4.66 -0.49
CA ILE A 183 -7.16 -5.33 -1.79
C ILE A 183 -6.44 -6.68 -1.77
N SER A 184 -5.21 -6.72 -1.27
CA SER A 184 -4.41 -7.96 -1.20
C SER A 184 -5.04 -9.01 -0.28
N SER A 185 -5.64 -8.57 0.83
CA SER A 185 -6.35 -9.45 1.77
C SER A 185 -7.61 -10.03 1.12
N ASP A 186 -8.42 -9.18 0.46
CA ASP A 186 -9.65 -9.60 -0.21
C ASP A 186 -9.37 -10.58 -1.35
N PHE A 187 -8.31 -10.33 -2.13
CA PHE A 187 -7.86 -11.28 -3.15
C PHE A 187 -7.45 -12.62 -2.57
N LYS A 188 -6.68 -12.63 -1.48
CA LYS A 188 -6.29 -13.88 -0.80
C LYS A 188 -7.51 -14.65 -0.31
N GLN A 189 -8.46 -13.96 0.31
CA GLN A 189 -9.69 -14.58 0.82
C GLN A 189 -10.54 -15.12 -0.31
N ALA A 190 -10.77 -14.34 -1.38
CA ALA A 190 -11.50 -14.78 -2.56
C ALA A 190 -10.85 -16.01 -3.20
N PHE A 191 -9.53 -16.03 -3.33
CA PHE A 191 -8.78 -17.13 -3.90
C PHE A 191 -8.90 -18.41 -3.05
N VAL A 192 -8.70 -18.30 -1.73
CA VAL A 192 -8.78 -19.43 -0.80
C VAL A 192 -10.19 -20.04 -0.75
N THR A 193 -11.23 -19.23 -0.92
CA THR A 193 -12.63 -19.71 -0.90
C THR A 193 -13.10 -20.23 -2.26
N SER A 194 -12.76 -19.53 -3.36
CA SER A 194 -13.28 -19.89 -4.68
C SER A 194 -12.58 -21.10 -5.30
N LEU A 195 -11.29 -21.27 -5.06
CA LEU A 195 -10.49 -22.31 -5.70
C LEU A 195 -10.92 -23.73 -5.29
N PRO A 196 -11.17 -24.05 -4.00
CA PRO A 196 -11.70 -25.35 -3.61
C PRO A 196 -13.09 -25.63 -4.18
N ILE A 197 -13.97 -24.63 -4.23
CA ILE A 197 -15.33 -24.77 -4.76
C ILE A 197 -15.27 -25.08 -6.25
N THR A 198 -14.43 -24.36 -7.01
CA THR A 198 -14.26 -24.60 -8.44
C THR A 198 -13.63 -25.96 -8.77
N LEU A 199 -12.78 -26.48 -7.88
CA LEU A 199 -12.17 -27.81 -8.06
C LEU A 199 -13.11 -28.98 -7.68
N LEU A 200 -14.17 -28.72 -6.92
CA LEU A 200 -15.15 -29.70 -6.47
C LEU A 200 -16.30 -29.92 -7.48
N ILE A 201 -16.51 -28.99 -8.41
CA ILE A 201 -17.49 -29.05 -9.51
C ILE A 201 -16.87 -29.66 -10.76
#